data_c260210b4d1264230314e2509786c5d4
#
_entry.id   c260210b4d1264230314e2509786c5d4
#
_cell.length_a   1.000
_cell.length_b   1.000
_cell.length_c   1.000
_cell.angle_alpha   90.00
_cell.angle_beta   90.00
_cell.angle_gamma   90.00
#
_symmetry.space_group_name_H-M   'P 1'
#
loop_
_entity.id
_entity.type
_entity.pdbx_description
1 polymer ?
#
loop_
_entity_poly.entity_id
_entity_poly.type
_entity_poly.pdbx_seq_one_letter_code
_entity_poly.pdbx_strand_id
1 'polypeptide(L)'
;MKKIFSISMLFLVTFSFGQKLFIVKSDEKFGLINESGIEVIPPKYNFIEDFDKVHPNWAKVQLENLFGFVDKTGKIVVEAKYESIGNYNEYNQGWALIKKDGKLGFINESGKEVVPPVYDKVGNFGEYAKDWASVESQGMKGFITTDGNIIVPLKYSSIEKFDGIRKNWALVKDKKDKLGFIDKSGKEIIPVMYDSIEAFTKKKTSAVSTEKKTEVATAD
;
A
#
# COMPACT_ATOMS: atom_id res chain seq x y z
N MET A 1 -4.30 -16.99 -70.37
CA MET A 1 -3.13 -16.85 -69.48
C MET A 1 -3.36 -15.69 -68.53
N LYS A 2 -3.75 -15.99 -67.25
CA LYS A 2 -3.98 -14.99 -66.21
C LYS A 2 -2.65 -14.76 -65.47
N LYS A 3 -2.10 -13.53 -65.54
CA LYS A 3 -0.92 -13.13 -64.79
C LYS A 3 -1.35 -12.84 -63.35
N ILE A 4 -0.85 -13.63 -62.41
CA ILE A 4 -0.97 -13.43 -60.98
C ILE A 4 0.09 -12.42 -60.56
N PHE A 5 -0.29 -11.20 -60.19
CA PHE A 5 0.58 -10.21 -59.55
C PHE A 5 0.69 -10.55 -58.06
N SER A 6 1.82 -11.09 -57.66
CA SER A 6 2.17 -11.27 -56.25
C SER A 6 2.62 -9.91 -55.68
N ILE A 7 1.80 -9.31 -54.84
CA ILE A 7 2.18 -8.13 -54.04
C ILE A 7 2.97 -8.64 -52.85
N SER A 8 4.27 -8.51 -52.93
CA SER A 8 5.17 -8.72 -51.80
C SER A 8 5.01 -7.54 -50.83
N MET A 9 4.32 -7.79 -49.74
CA MET A 9 4.15 -6.83 -48.66
C MET A 9 5.46 -6.75 -47.85
N LEU A 10 6.28 -5.75 -48.17
CA LEU A 10 7.54 -5.47 -47.49
C LEU A 10 7.18 -4.94 -46.08
N PHE A 11 7.31 -5.79 -45.05
CA PHE A 11 7.26 -5.35 -43.66
C PHE A 11 8.49 -4.47 -43.38
N LEU A 12 8.31 -3.16 -43.43
CA LEU A 12 9.30 -2.24 -42.89
C LEU A 12 9.26 -2.39 -41.35
N VAL A 13 10.22 -3.14 -40.79
CA VAL A 13 10.52 -3.09 -39.38
C VAL A 13 11.19 -1.74 -39.12
N THR A 14 10.42 -0.72 -38.75
CA THR A 14 10.98 0.52 -38.24
C THR A 14 11.57 0.24 -36.86
N PHE A 15 12.92 0.16 -36.78
CA PHE A 15 13.59 0.31 -35.49
C PHE A 15 13.27 1.72 -34.98
N SER A 16 12.39 1.81 -34.02
CA SER A 16 12.13 3.04 -33.28
C SER A 16 13.35 3.33 -32.42
N PHE A 17 14.33 4.02 -32.97
CA PHE A 17 15.26 4.80 -32.15
C PHE A 17 14.41 5.80 -31.39
N GLY A 18 14.58 5.88 -30.05
CA GLY A 18 13.76 6.69 -29.19
C GLY A 18 13.53 8.10 -29.77
N GLN A 19 12.31 8.40 -30.18
CA GLN A 19 11.96 9.72 -30.73
C GLN A 19 12.25 10.78 -29.68
N LYS A 20 13.05 11.78 -30.04
CA LYS A 20 13.26 12.96 -29.20
C LYS A 20 11.95 13.73 -29.12
N LEU A 21 11.47 13.96 -27.93
CA LEU A 21 10.26 14.73 -27.66
C LEU A 21 10.64 16.10 -27.11
N PHE A 22 9.84 17.10 -27.46
CA PHE A 22 9.98 18.47 -26.97
C PHE A 22 8.70 18.85 -26.23
N ILE A 23 8.86 19.46 -25.05
CA ILE A 23 7.75 20.08 -24.33
C ILE A 23 7.42 21.40 -25.02
N VAL A 24 6.14 21.59 -25.33
CA VAL A 24 5.60 22.84 -25.86
C VAL A 24 4.57 23.44 -24.89
N LYS A 25 4.43 24.75 -24.92
CA LYS A 25 3.48 25.49 -24.08
C LYS A 25 2.60 26.39 -24.95
N SER A 26 1.28 26.32 -24.76
CA SER A 26 0.29 27.22 -25.34
C SER A 26 -0.81 27.45 -24.31
N ASP A 27 -1.27 28.71 -24.16
CA ASP A 27 -2.34 29.09 -23.21
C ASP A 27 -2.12 28.57 -21.79
N GLU A 28 -0.88 28.69 -21.28
CA GLU A 28 -0.44 28.22 -19.97
C GLU A 28 -0.51 26.69 -19.79
N LYS A 29 -0.79 25.90 -20.85
CA LYS A 29 -0.83 24.45 -20.85
C LYS A 29 0.37 23.86 -21.58
N PHE A 30 0.82 22.71 -21.11
CA PHE A 30 1.93 21.95 -21.66
C PHE A 30 1.43 20.80 -22.52
N GLY A 31 2.14 20.54 -23.62
CA GLY A 31 1.98 19.43 -24.54
C GLY A 31 3.33 18.89 -25.00
N LEU A 32 3.33 17.94 -25.92
CA LEU A 32 4.54 17.34 -26.49
C LEU A 32 4.46 17.32 -28.02
N ILE A 33 5.57 17.65 -28.69
CA ILE A 33 5.78 17.44 -30.12
C ILE A 33 7.00 16.53 -30.35
N ASN A 34 7.04 15.83 -31.47
CA ASN A 34 8.20 15.06 -31.89
C ASN A 34 9.17 15.90 -32.72
N GLU A 35 10.30 15.31 -33.17
CA GLU A 35 11.34 15.97 -33.99
C GLU A 35 10.83 16.47 -35.34
N SER A 36 9.74 15.94 -35.85
CA SER A 36 9.09 16.40 -37.08
C SER A 36 8.08 17.54 -36.86
N GLY A 37 7.95 18.03 -35.61
CA GLY A 37 6.98 19.04 -35.24
C GLY A 37 5.54 18.52 -35.15
N ILE A 38 5.34 17.23 -35.20
CA ILE A 38 4.01 16.59 -35.06
C ILE A 38 3.64 16.57 -33.59
N GLU A 39 2.42 17.02 -33.29
CA GLU A 39 1.86 16.99 -31.95
C GLU A 39 1.61 15.56 -31.50
N VAL A 40 2.26 15.16 -30.38
CA VAL A 40 2.11 13.87 -29.72
C VAL A 40 1.08 13.98 -28.58
N ILE A 41 1.15 15.08 -27.85
CA ILE A 41 0.18 15.45 -26.82
C ILE A 41 -0.20 16.90 -27.02
N PRO A 42 -1.47 17.23 -27.27
CA PRO A 42 -1.92 18.62 -27.36
C PRO A 42 -1.70 19.35 -26.03
N PRO A 43 -1.41 20.68 -26.07
CA PRO A 43 -1.29 21.48 -24.86
C PRO A 43 -2.58 21.46 -24.03
N LYS A 44 -2.59 20.67 -22.96
CA LYS A 44 -3.74 20.52 -22.05
C LYS A 44 -3.37 20.35 -20.58
N TYR A 45 -2.15 19.91 -20.30
CA TYR A 45 -1.70 19.65 -18.94
C TYR A 45 -1.17 20.92 -18.27
N ASN A 46 -1.37 21.03 -16.98
CA ASN A 46 -0.78 22.09 -16.16
C ASN A 46 0.72 21.85 -15.92
N PHE A 47 1.14 20.57 -15.99
CA PHE A 47 2.52 20.16 -15.82
C PHE A 47 2.75 18.81 -16.52
N ILE A 48 3.95 18.62 -17.08
CA ILE A 48 4.47 17.36 -17.60
C ILE A 48 5.87 17.20 -17.02
N GLU A 49 6.11 16.14 -16.26
CA GLU A 49 7.41 15.78 -15.71
C GLU A 49 8.29 15.13 -16.80
N ASP A 50 9.60 15.12 -16.58
CA ASP A 50 10.52 14.38 -17.45
C ASP A 50 10.16 12.88 -17.48
N PHE A 51 10.31 12.27 -18.65
CA PHE A 51 10.16 10.83 -18.80
C PHE A 51 11.20 10.08 -17.97
N ASP A 52 10.89 8.84 -17.63
CA ASP A 52 11.79 7.91 -16.93
C ASP A 52 12.14 8.33 -15.49
N LYS A 53 11.51 9.36 -14.94
CA LYS A 53 11.81 9.83 -13.58
C LYS A 53 11.14 9.01 -12.48
N VAL A 54 9.87 8.66 -12.65
CA VAL A 54 9.10 7.88 -11.67
C VAL A 54 8.93 6.44 -12.15
N HIS A 55 8.73 6.26 -13.44
CA HIS A 55 8.56 4.94 -14.07
C HIS A 55 9.20 4.97 -15.48
N PRO A 56 9.89 3.88 -15.94
CA PRO A 56 10.44 3.79 -17.29
C PRO A 56 9.38 4.07 -18.37
N ASN A 57 9.73 4.91 -19.34
CA ASN A 57 8.89 5.33 -20.48
C ASN A 57 7.63 6.15 -20.14
N TRP A 58 7.40 6.52 -18.88
CA TRP A 58 6.25 7.34 -18.50
C TRP A 58 6.69 8.71 -18.00
N ALA A 59 5.84 9.71 -18.29
CA ALA A 59 5.92 11.02 -17.69
C ALA A 59 4.71 11.23 -16.78
N LYS A 60 4.94 11.72 -15.56
CA LYS A 60 3.85 12.16 -14.69
C LYS A 60 3.26 13.45 -15.26
N VAL A 61 1.95 13.49 -15.34
CA VAL A 61 1.21 14.67 -15.84
C VAL A 61 0.25 15.16 -14.78
N GLN A 62 0.00 16.48 -14.82
CA GLN A 62 -1.01 17.10 -13.99
C GLN A 62 -2.07 17.77 -14.87
N LEU A 63 -3.32 17.40 -14.65
CA LEU A 63 -4.48 18.07 -15.23
C LEU A 63 -5.32 18.63 -14.09
N GLU A 64 -5.49 19.96 -14.08
CA GLU A 64 -6.02 20.68 -12.92
C GLU A 64 -5.15 20.41 -11.68
N ASN A 65 -5.69 19.75 -10.63
CA ASN A 65 -4.96 19.41 -9.42
C ASN A 65 -4.72 17.89 -9.30
N LEU A 66 -5.00 17.12 -10.36
CA LEU A 66 -4.94 15.67 -10.35
C LEU A 66 -3.78 15.15 -11.20
N PHE A 67 -3.17 14.09 -10.74
CA PHE A 67 -2.02 13.44 -11.36
C PHE A 67 -2.39 12.15 -12.07
N GLY A 68 -1.67 11.88 -13.16
CA GLY A 68 -1.72 10.65 -13.94
C GLY A 68 -0.39 10.40 -14.63
N PHE A 69 -0.37 9.48 -15.60
CA PHE A 69 0.80 9.18 -16.43
C PHE A 69 0.44 9.08 -17.90
N VAL A 70 1.36 9.54 -18.75
CA VAL A 70 1.37 9.32 -20.21
C VAL A 70 2.64 8.61 -20.62
N ASP A 71 2.61 7.85 -21.71
CA ASP A 71 3.79 7.27 -22.30
C ASP A 71 4.40 8.16 -23.41
N LYS A 72 5.55 7.77 -23.95
CA LYS A 72 6.27 8.51 -25.01
C LYS A 72 5.50 8.60 -26.36
N THR A 73 4.42 7.83 -26.52
CA THR A 73 3.54 7.92 -27.68
C THR A 73 2.37 8.87 -27.49
N GLY A 74 2.23 9.45 -26.30
CA GLY A 74 1.10 10.31 -25.94
C GLY A 74 -0.12 9.56 -25.40
N LYS A 75 -0.04 8.23 -25.28
CA LYS A 75 -1.11 7.42 -24.72
C LYS A 75 -1.23 7.67 -23.22
N ILE A 76 -2.45 7.87 -22.74
CA ILE A 76 -2.74 7.91 -21.32
C ILE A 76 -2.59 6.50 -20.76
N VAL A 77 -1.65 6.33 -19.83
CA VAL A 77 -1.42 5.05 -19.11
C VAL A 77 -2.22 5.05 -17.81
N VAL A 78 -2.22 6.17 -17.11
CA VAL A 78 -2.99 6.39 -15.89
C VAL A 78 -3.72 7.71 -16.03
N GLU A 79 -5.05 7.67 -15.96
CA GLU A 79 -5.85 8.89 -15.99
C GLU A 79 -5.45 9.85 -14.87
N ALA A 80 -5.49 11.15 -15.16
CA ALA A 80 -5.24 12.21 -14.17
C ALA A 80 -6.44 12.31 -13.21
N LYS A 81 -6.48 11.43 -12.21
CA LYS A 81 -7.59 11.30 -11.26
C LYS A 81 -7.12 11.19 -9.79
N TYR A 82 -5.83 11.23 -9.53
CA TYR A 82 -5.27 11.09 -8.20
C TYR A 82 -4.74 12.42 -7.66
N GLU A 83 -5.02 12.71 -6.39
CA GLU A 83 -4.46 13.87 -5.68
C GLU A 83 -2.93 13.78 -5.53
N SER A 84 -2.40 12.55 -5.45
CA SER A 84 -0.97 12.28 -5.49
C SER A 84 -0.69 10.86 -5.97
N ILE A 85 0.49 10.69 -6.59
CA ILE A 85 1.07 9.39 -6.94
C ILE A 85 2.51 9.43 -6.44
N GLY A 86 2.84 8.53 -5.50
CA GLY A 86 4.18 8.35 -4.93
C GLY A 86 5.15 7.66 -5.89
N ASN A 87 6.34 7.37 -5.40
CA ASN A 87 7.33 6.61 -6.15
C ASN A 87 6.99 5.11 -6.13
N TYR A 88 7.37 4.42 -7.21
CA TYR A 88 7.31 2.96 -7.23
C TYR A 88 8.35 2.37 -6.28
N ASN A 89 8.06 1.18 -5.77
CA ASN A 89 8.95 0.39 -4.88
C ASN A 89 9.19 1.00 -3.49
N GLU A 90 8.44 2.02 -3.09
CA GLU A 90 8.60 2.62 -1.76
C GLU A 90 7.97 1.76 -0.66
N TYR A 91 6.79 1.18 -0.91
CA TYR A 91 6.05 0.33 0.04
C TYR A 91 6.16 -1.14 -0.29
N ASN A 92 6.00 -1.49 -1.57
CA ASN A 92 6.09 -2.84 -2.09
C ASN A 92 6.69 -2.80 -3.51
N GLN A 93 7.41 -3.85 -3.90
CA GLN A 93 8.00 -3.93 -5.23
C GLN A 93 6.92 -3.83 -6.33
N GLY A 94 7.13 -2.95 -7.28
CA GLY A 94 6.23 -2.70 -8.40
C GLY A 94 4.97 -1.92 -8.05
N TRP A 95 4.86 -1.35 -6.83
CA TRP A 95 3.69 -0.57 -6.40
C TRP A 95 4.03 0.89 -6.14
N ALA A 96 3.10 1.78 -6.51
CA ALA A 96 3.12 3.19 -6.14
C ALA A 96 1.90 3.53 -5.29
N LEU A 97 2.11 4.26 -4.20
CA LEU A 97 1.02 4.76 -3.36
C LEU A 97 0.22 5.81 -4.13
N ILE A 98 -1.09 5.70 -4.10
CA ILE A 98 -2.01 6.69 -4.67
C ILE A 98 -2.91 7.28 -3.59
N LYS A 99 -3.30 8.54 -3.80
CA LYS A 99 -4.32 9.21 -2.99
C LYS A 99 -5.45 9.69 -3.89
N LYS A 100 -6.69 9.36 -3.54
CA LYS A 100 -7.90 9.81 -4.21
C LYS A 100 -9.01 10.03 -3.19
N ASP A 101 -9.71 11.17 -3.27
CA ASP A 101 -10.79 11.55 -2.36
C ASP A 101 -10.35 11.46 -0.88
N GLY A 102 -9.08 11.85 -0.61
CA GLY A 102 -8.45 11.78 0.71
C GLY A 102 -8.04 10.37 1.14
N LYS A 103 -8.35 9.32 0.38
CA LYS A 103 -8.06 7.92 0.71
C LYS A 103 -6.83 7.39 -0.02
N LEU A 104 -6.15 6.44 0.61
CA LEU A 104 -4.92 5.80 0.14
C LEU A 104 -5.21 4.43 -0.47
N GLY A 105 -4.46 4.09 -1.51
CA GLY A 105 -4.46 2.81 -2.20
C GLY A 105 -3.16 2.63 -2.98
N PHE A 106 -3.10 1.65 -3.88
CA PHE A 106 -1.90 1.39 -4.68
C PHE A 106 -2.23 1.07 -6.13
N ILE A 107 -1.37 1.53 -7.04
CA ILE A 107 -1.30 1.09 -8.44
C ILE A 107 -0.02 0.28 -8.67
N ASN A 108 -0.07 -0.64 -9.64
CA ASN A 108 1.11 -1.39 -10.08
C ASN A 108 1.81 -0.73 -11.29
N GLU A 109 2.92 -1.34 -11.76
CA GLU A 109 3.72 -0.88 -12.91
C GLU A 109 2.97 -0.89 -14.26
N SER A 110 1.76 -1.43 -14.35
CA SER A 110 0.88 -1.26 -15.51
C SER A 110 -0.13 -0.13 -15.33
N GLY A 111 -0.09 0.61 -14.23
CA GLY A 111 -1.04 1.68 -13.89
C GLY A 111 -2.39 1.19 -13.36
N LYS A 112 -2.54 -0.12 -13.11
CA LYS A 112 -3.77 -0.72 -12.59
C LYS A 112 -3.84 -0.60 -11.07
N GLU A 113 -5.00 -0.22 -10.53
CA GLU A 113 -5.25 -0.27 -9.09
C GLU A 113 -5.19 -1.73 -8.61
N VAL A 114 -4.24 -2.04 -7.71
CA VAL A 114 -4.09 -3.33 -7.03
C VAL A 114 -4.69 -3.29 -5.64
N VAL A 115 -4.71 -2.11 -5.03
CA VAL A 115 -5.42 -1.82 -3.78
C VAL A 115 -6.25 -0.57 -4.03
N PRO A 116 -7.59 -0.63 -3.96
CA PRO A 116 -8.43 0.55 -4.18
C PRO A 116 -8.17 1.62 -3.10
N PRO A 117 -8.28 2.92 -3.44
CA PRO A 117 -8.05 4.02 -2.50
C PRO A 117 -9.26 4.19 -1.56
N VAL A 118 -9.29 3.37 -0.50
CA VAL A 118 -10.36 3.32 0.51
C VAL A 118 -9.86 3.47 1.94
N TYR A 119 -8.53 3.53 2.14
CA TYR A 119 -7.92 3.57 3.45
C TYR A 119 -7.56 4.98 3.89
N ASP A 120 -7.75 5.28 5.18
CA ASP A 120 -7.29 6.53 5.81
C ASP A 120 -5.78 6.51 6.04
N LYS A 121 -5.24 5.32 6.39
CA LYS A 121 -3.81 5.10 6.61
C LYS A 121 -3.39 3.75 6.06
N VAL A 122 -2.13 3.70 5.62
CA VAL A 122 -1.43 2.48 5.21
C VAL A 122 -0.05 2.49 5.88
N GLY A 123 0.30 1.40 6.55
CA GLY A 123 1.62 1.18 7.13
C GLY A 123 2.59 0.48 6.16
N ASN A 124 3.83 0.32 6.59
CA ASN A 124 4.83 -0.39 5.81
C ASN A 124 4.61 -1.90 5.85
N PHE A 125 4.93 -2.57 4.74
CA PHE A 125 5.01 -4.02 4.74
C PHE A 125 6.15 -4.50 5.65
N GLY A 126 5.93 -5.62 6.31
CA GLY A 126 6.93 -6.23 7.19
C GLY A 126 6.94 -5.72 8.64
N GLU A 127 6.15 -4.70 8.98
CA GLU A 127 6.14 -4.16 10.33
C GLU A 127 5.53 -5.12 11.38
N TYR A 128 4.48 -5.83 11.01
CA TYR A 128 3.77 -6.80 11.87
C TYR A 128 4.06 -8.24 11.47
N ALA A 129 4.05 -8.54 10.17
CA ALA A 129 4.44 -9.81 9.59
C ALA A 129 5.05 -9.53 8.21
N LYS A 130 5.95 -10.40 7.74
CA LYS A 130 6.83 -10.19 6.57
C LYS A 130 6.12 -9.60 5.35
N ASP A 131 4.95 -10.13 5.01
CA ASP A 131 4.23 -9.80 3.77
C ASP A 131 2.94 -8.99 4.04
N TRP A 132 2.81 -8.37 5.24
CA TRP A 132 1.62 -7.65 5.66
C TRP A 132 1.89 -6.16 5.83
N ALA A 133 0.96 -5.33 5.34
CA ALA A 133 0.87 -3.91 5.67
C ALA A 133 -0.40 -3.65 6.47
N SER A 134 -0.29 -2.84 7.53
CA SER A 134 -1.46 -2.40 8.27
C SER A 134 -2.25 -1.40 7.44
N VAL A 135 -3.58 -1.49 7.52
CA VAL A 135 -4.51 -0.54 6.92
C VAL A 135 -5.53 -0.07 7.95
N GLU A 136 -5.95 1.19 7.82
CA GLU A 136 -6.95 1.78 8.70
C GLU A 136 -8.01 2.50 7.87
N SER A 137 -9.28 2.31 8.19
CA SER A 137 -10.37 3.12 7.66
C SER A 137 -11.43 3.31 8.75
N GLN A 138 -11.90 4.55 8.92
CA GLN A 138 -12.88 4.92 9.94
C GLN A 138 -12.49 4.48 11.38
N GLY A 139 -11.18 4.57 11.69
CA GLY A 139 -10.62 4.15 12.98
C GLY A 139 -10.53 2.64 13.18
N MET A 140 -10.91 1.84 12.18
CA MET A 140 -10.78 0.38 12.22
C MET A 140 -9.54 -0.08 11.48
N LYS A 141 -8.83 -1.02 12.07
CA LYS A 141 -7.57 -1.57 11.58
C LYS A 141 -7.76 -2.98 11.03
N GLY A 142 -6.94 -3.29 10.04
CA GLY A 142 -6.81 -4.60 9.41
C GLY A 142 -5.45 -4.73 8.74
N PHE A 143 -5.28 -5.77 7.94
CA PHE A 143 -4.05 -5.97 7.17
C PHE A 143 -4.35 -6.40 5.74
N ILE A 144 -3.49 -5.93 4.82
CA ILE A 144 -3.42 -6.41 3.43
C ILE A 144 -2.09 -7.13 3.21
N THR A 145 -2.07 -8.04 2.23
CA THR A 145 -0.85 -8.73 1.79
C THR A 145 -0.17 -8.00 0.63
N THR A 146 1.06 -8.43 0.30
CA THR A 146 1.81 -7.96 -0.89
C THR A 146 1.11 -8.25 -2.22
N ASP A 147 0.06 -9.07 -2.24
CA ASP A 147 -0.80 -9.31 -3.41
C ASP A 147 -2.03 -8.38 -3.43
N GLY A 148 -2.18 -7.49 -2.44
CA GLY A 148 -3.33 -6.58 -2.31
C GLY A 148 -4.58 -7.19 -1.69
N ASN A 149 -4.52 -8.45 -1.23
CA ASN A 149 -5.65 -9.12 -0.60
C ASN A 149 -5.80 -8.73 0.87
N ILE A 150 -7.04 -8.59 1.34
CA ILE A 150 -7.32 -8.39 2.75
C ILE A 150 -7.10 -9.72 3.48
N ILE A 151 -6.13 -9.77 4.40
CA ILE A 151 -5.86 -10.94 5.25
C ILE A 151 -6.52 -10.80 6.63
N VAL A 152 -6.61 -9.58 7.15
CA VAL A 152 -7.35 -9.26 8.37
C VAL A 152 -8.33 -8.13 8.03
N PRO A 153 -9.63 -8.35 8.15
CA PRO A 153 -10.63 -7.33 7.83
C PRO A 153 -10.57 -6.13 8.79
N LEU A 154 -11.05 -4.97 8.33
CA LEU A 154 -11.14 -3.71 9.09
C LEU A 154 -12.22 -3.82 10.19
N LYS A 155 -11.93 -4.49 11.29
CA LYS A 155 -12.90 -4.69 12.37
C LYS A 155 -12.35 -4.44 13.77
N TYR A 156 -11.05 -4.18 13.90
CA TYR A 156 -10.40 -3.96 15.19
C TYR A 156 -10.07 -2.49 15.40
N SER A 157 -10.34 -1.98 16.59
CA SER A 157 -9.91 -0.63 17.01
C SER A 157 -8.41 -0.60 17.34
N SER A 158 -7.86 -1.74 17.78
CA SER A 158 -6.40 -1.92 17.91
C SER A 158 -5.97 -3.34 17.59
N ILE A 159 -4.73 -3.45 17.11
CA ILE A 159 -4.03 -4.70 16.88
C ILE A 159 -2.62 -4.50 17.42
N GLU A 160 -2.23 -5.30 18.42
CA GLU A 160 -0.89 -5.29 18.99
C GLU A 160 0.09 -6.03 18.08
N LYS A 161 1.40 -5.86 18.32
CA LYS A 161 2.41 -6.65 17.61
C LYS A 161 2.31 -8.13 17.99
N PHE A 162 2.59 -8.97 17.00
CA PHE A 162 2.70 -10.42 17.24
C PHE A 162 3.81 -10.72 18.22
N ASP A 163 3.71 -11.90 18.86
CA ASP A 163 4.72 -12.44 19.78
C ASP A 163 4.84 -11.71 21.13
N GLY A 164 3.95 -10.75 21.43
CA GLY A 164 3.95 -10.02 22.71
C GLY A 164 3.61 -10.88 23.93
N ILE A 165 2.47 -11.56 23.92
CA ILE A 165 2.01 -12.42 25.02
C ILE A 165 2.33 -13.88 24.74
N ARG A 166 2.12 -14.32 23.51
CA ARG A 166 2.41 -15.67 23.05
C ARG A 166 2.94 -15.64 21.60
N LYS A 167 3.87 -16.55 21.30
CA LYS A 167 4.44 -16.69 19.95
C LYS A 167 3.34 -16.88 18.91
N ASN A 168 3.42 -16.14 17.82
CA ASN A 168 2.49 -16.08 16.69
C ASN A 168 1.10 -15.50 17.00
N TRP A 169 0.87 -14.92 18.17
CA TRP A 169 -0.42 -14.33 18.55
C TRP A 169 -0.30 -12.80 18.66
N ALA A 170 -1.32 -12.09 18.17
CA ALA A 170 -1.51 -10.67 18.37
C ALA A 170 -2.81 -10.40 19.13
N LEU A 171 -2.73 -9.61 20.19
CA LEU A 171 -3.92 -9.14 20.92
C LEU A 171 -4.67 -8.16 20.01
N VAL A 172 -5.97 -8.32 19.92
CA VAL A 172 -6.88 -7.45 19.18
C VAL A 172 -8.01 -6.95 20.06
N LYS A 173 -8.48 -5.75 19.73
CA LYS A 173 -9.60 -5.11 20.44
C LYS A 173 -10.63 -4.65 19.40
N ASP A 174 -11.91 -4.82 19.69
CA ASP A 174 -13.01 -4.31 18.87
C ASP A 174 -13.47 -2.89 19.28
N LYS A 175 -14.52 -2.38 18.62
CA LYS A 175 -15.13 -1.07 18.93
C LYS A 175 -15.78 -0.99 20.34
N LYS A 176 -16.07 -2.13 20.96
CA LYS A 176 -16.68 -2.23 22.29
C LYS A 176 -15.65 -2.54 23.36
N ASP A 177 -14.36 -2.33 23.06
CA ASP A 177 -13.21 -2.64 23.92
C ASP A 177 -13.06 -4.13 24.29
N LYS A 178 -13.76 -5.04 23.58
CA LYS A 178 -13.60 -6.48 23.79
C LYS A 178 -12.29 -6.98 23.19
N LEU A 179 -11.65 -7.88 23.92
CA LEU A 179 -10.33 -8.45 23.61
C LEU A 179 -10.45 -9.86 23.07
N GLY A 180 -9.54 -10.20 22.19
CA GLY A 180 -9.33 -11.53 21.62
C GLY A 180 -7.94 -11.65 21.03
N PHE A 181 -7.65 -12.73 20.34
CA PHE A 181 -6.37 -12.93 19.66
C PHE A 181 -6.56 -13.41 18.23
N ILE A 182 -5.68 -12.94 17.36
CA ILE A 182 -5.48 -13.46 15.99
C ILE A 182 -4.11 -14.11 15.87
N ASP A 183 -3.97 -15.07 14.95
CA ASP A 183 -2.69 -15.63 14.54
C ASP A 183 -2.10 -14.97 13.29
N LYS A 184 -0.89 -15.39 12.86
CA LYS A 184 -0.21 -14.91 11.66
C LYS A 184 -0.86 -15.36 10.33
N SER A 185 -2.01 -16.03 10.35
CA SER A 185 -2.87 -16.26 9.19
C SER A 185 -4.07 -15.30 9.15
N GLY A 186 -4.21 -14.42 10.14
CA GLY A 186 -5.36 -13.52 10.31
C GLY A 186 -6.59 -14.18 10.96
N LYS A 187 -6.49 -15.44 11.37
CA LYS A 187 -7.58 -16.17 11.99
C LYS A 187 -7.72 -15.81 13.47
N GLU A 188 -8.96 -15.59 13.91
CA GLU A 188 -9.25 -15.50 15.34
C GLU A 188 -9.05 -16.86 16.00
N ILE A 189 -8.13 -16.92 16.95
CA ILE A 189 -7.84 -18.09 17.77
C ILE A 189 -8.50 -18.00 19.16
N ILE A 190 -8.73 -16.76 19.62
CA ILE A 190 -9.58 -16.45 20.78
C ILE A 190 -10.58 -15.40 20.30
N PRO A 191 -11.90 -15.70 20.39
CA PRO A 191 -12.93 -14.77 19.97
C PRO A 191 -12.86 -13.42 20.69
N VAL A 192 -13.18 -12.32 19.99
CA VAL A 192 -13.15 -10.97 20.56
C VAL A 192 -14.43 -10.73 21.35
N MET A 193 -14.42 -11.16 22.61
CA MET A 193 -15.59 -11.08 23.48
C MET A 193 -15.27 -10.84 24.96
N TYR A 194 -14.00 -10.83 25.35
CA TYR A 194 -13.57 -10.75 26.74
C TYR A 194 -13.28 -9.30 27.17
N ASP A 195 -13.59 -8.93 28.40
CA ASP A 195 -13.28 -7.63 28.97
C ASP A 195 -11.81 -7.53 29.39
N SER A 196 -11.21 -8.63 29.83
CA SER A 196 -9.77 -8.73 30.15
C SER A 196 -9.23 -10.11 29.78
N ILE A 197 -7.95 -10.15 29.44
CA ILE A 197 -7.21 -11.37 29.18
C ILE A 197 -5.87 -11.25 29.90
N GLU A 198 -5.63 -12.13 30.88
CA GLU A 198 -4.41 -12.17 31.67
C GLU A 198 -3.75 -13.54 31.58
N ALA A 199 -2.42 -13.55 31.51
CA ALA A 199 -1.67 -14.80 31.58
C ALA A 199 -1.75 -15.38 33.00
N PHE A 200 -2.15 -16.66 33.10
CA PHE A 200 -2.10 -17.36 34.40
C PHE A 200 -0.63 -17.59 34.79
N THR A 201 -0.12 -16.74 35.69
CA THR A 201 1.18 -16.93 36.34
C THR A 201 0.96 -17.60 37.69
N LYS A 202 1.63 -18.75 37.95
CA LYS A 202 1.72 -19.28 39.31
C LYS A 202 2.29 -18.20 40.21
N LYS A 203 1.46 -17.57 41.08
CA LYS A 203 1.98 -16.77 42.18
C LYS A 203 2.92 -17.65 42.97
N LYS A 204 4.20 -17.28 43.10
CA LYS A 204 5.06 -17.90 44.11
C LYS A 204 4.37 -17.62 45.43
N THR A 205 3.87 -18.67 46.06
CA THR A 205 3.36 -18.61 47.43
C THR A 205 4.55 -18.21 48.28
N SER A 206 4.60 -16.94 48.71
CA SER A 206 5.54 -16.51 49.73
C SER A 206 5.20 -17.31 50.96
N ALA A 207 6.12 -18.19 51.39
CA ALA A 207 6.03 -18.89 52.67
C ALA A 207 5.90 -17.85 53.76
N VAL A 208 4.74 -17.85 54.43
CA VAL A 208 4.55 -17.14 55.67
C VAL A 208 5.44 -17.83 56.70
N SER A 209 6.56 -17.23 57.05
CA SER A 209 7.37 -17.60 58.18
C SER A 209 6.56 -17.31 59.43
N THR A 210 5.99 -18.32 60.04
CA THR A 210 5.44 -18.28 61.42
C THR A 210 6.66 -18.14 62.34
N GLU A 211 6.95 -16.93 62.79
CA GLU A 211 7.81 -16.68 63.93
C GLU A 211 7.08 -17.25 65.15
N LYS A 212 7.62 -18.34 65.70
CA LYS A 212 7.26 -18.91 66.97
C LYS A 212 7.79 -17.99 68.09
N LYS A 213 6.91 -17.18 68.67
CA LYS A 213 7.20 -16.43 69.87
C LYS A 213 7.42 -17.40 71.00
N THR A 214 8.68 -17.61 71.42
CA THR A 214 9.03 -18.34 72.65
C THR A 214 8.82 -17.41 73.83
N GLU A 215 7.78 -17.65 74.58
CA GLU A 215 7.54 -17.03 75.90
C GLU A 215 8.53 -17.65 76.88
N VAL A 216 9.46 -16.86 77.41
CA VAL A 216 10.32 -17.22 78.53
C VAL A 216 9.57 -16.85 79.79
N ALA A 217 9.09 -17.87 80.50
CA ALA A 217 8.58 -17.71 81.85
C ALA A 217 9.78 -17.56 82.79
N THR A 218 9.87 -16.41 83.48
CA THR A 218 10.75 -16.23 84.63
C THR A 218 9.92 -16.55 85.88
N ALA A 219 10.32 -17.63 86.58
CA ALA A 219 9.93 -17.89 87.95
C ALA A 219 11.00 -17.33 88.89
N ASP A 220 10.50 -16.60 89.90
CA ASP A 220 11.08 -16.18 91.18
C ASP A 220 12.48 -15.52 91.23
#